data_7cef84884d33332cc2a5eef082fe6e5d
#
_entry.id   7cef84884d33332cc2a5eef082fe6e5d
#
_cell.length_a   1.000
_cell.length_b   1.000
_cell.length_c   1.000
_cell.angle_alpha   90.00
_cell.angle_beta   90.00
_cell.angle_gamma   90.00
#
_symmetry.space_group_name_H-M   'P 1'
#
loop_
_entity.id
_entity.type
_entity.pdbx_description
1 polymer ?
#
loop_
_entity_poly.entity_id
_entity_poly.type
_entity_poly.pdbx_seq_one_letter_code
_entity_poly.pdbx_strand_id
1 'polypeptide(L)'
;MLELVLLLTVIWIAEYYLFKKNEIPKISDFKIDLGELRELVDTQKNRLPVRLNSLIVAEGEIPDWIVVAGGAPCSYPISFTSFQVVYDDKTVIIECPFDKVLYDKFCKYRFLGIKGKHFDEKKYEVMRRAMLEAEYIVATHEHWDHVGGIAQSLNVSEIMKKTVLTTEQVHSRTIKAAGFPQGTFDDYKPLKYNQYHVLAPGIVLIKAPGHSVGSQMIFVRLRHGEEFLFIGDVGWNMVNIERLSNHSRIGMLLRYEDGGQLGHQIRWLHENIYNNPDEKIHLITSHDPSQIEDYTRTGVIGEKFE
;
A
#
# COMPACT_ATOMS: atom_id res chain seq x y z
N MET A 1 8.20 22.24 43.09
CA MET A 1 9.26 22.28 42.08
C MET A 1 9.68 20.87 41.64
N LEU A 2 10.00 19.94 42.52
CA LEU A 2 10.37 18.55 42.19
C LEU A 2 9.25 17.80 41.46
N GLU A 3 8.01 17.91 41.89
CA GLU A 3 6.84 17.27 41.26
C GLU A 3 6.61 17.77 39.82
N LEU A 4 6.79 19.07 39.59
CA LEU A 4 6.68 19.65 38.23
C LEU A 4 7.79 19.12 37.29
N VAL A 5 9.02 19.02 37.79
CA VAL A 5 10.13 18.47 37.03
C VAL A 5 9.88 17.00 36.72
N LEU A 6 9.40 16.22 37.66
CA LEU A 6 9.06 14.82 37.47
C LEU A 6 7.96 14.66 36.41
N LEU A 7 6.89 15.46 36.49
CA LEU A 7 5.79 15.45 35.51
C LEU A 7 6.28 15.78 34.11
N LEU A 8 7.06 16.85 33.97
CA LEU A 8 7.62 17.24 32.66
C LEU A 8 8.56 16.16 32.08
N THR A 9 9.34 15.50 32.94
CA THR A 9 10.20 14.39 32.53
C THR A 9 9.38 13.20 32.02
N VAL A 10 8.31 12.84 32.73
CA VAL A 10 7.40 11.76 32.30
C VAL A 10 6.74 12.09 30.98
N ILE A 11 6.24 13.32 30.81
CA ILE A 11 5.64 13.78 29.55
C ILE A 11 6.67 13.71 28.40
N TRP A 12 7.89 14.17 28.60
CA TRP A 12 8.96 14.13 27.62
C TRP A 12 9.34 12.70 27.22
N ILE A 13 9.46 11.79 28.20
CA ILE A 13 9.73 10.37 27.96
C ILE A 13 8.58 9.75 27.14
N ALA A 14 7.33 10.04 27.52
CA ALA A 14 6.16 9.53 26.81
C ALA A 14 6.11 10.06 25.36
N GLU A 15 6.33 11.36 25.16
CA GLU A 15 6.42 11.98 23.83
C GLU A 15 7.51 11.32 22.98
N TYR A 16 8.73 11.22 23.53
CA TYR A 16 9.83 10.57 22.83
C TYR A 16 9.48 9.14 22.42
N TYR A 17 8.94 8.35 23.38
CA TYR A 17 8.66 6.94 23.15
C TYR A 17 7.52 6.72 22.14
N LEU A 18 6.48 7.54 22.19
CA LEU A 18 5.29 7.37 21.34
C LEU A 18 5.49 7.94 19.92
N PHE A 19 6.19 9.04 19.80
CA PHE A 19 6.25 9.78 18.53
C PHE A 19 7.62 9.76 17.84
N LYS A 20 8.74 9.72 18.62
CA LYS A 20 10.07 9.93 18.06
C LYS A 20 10.93 8.68 17.99
N LYS A 21 10.65 7.68 18.84
CA LYS A 21 11.45 6.46 18.86
C LYS A 21 11.23 5.68 17.56
N ASN A 22 12.33 5.51 16.82
CA ASN A 22 12.39 4.72 15.60
C ASN A 22 13.04 3.36 15.90
N GLU A 23 12.40 2.28 15.48
CA GLU A 23 12.85 0.89 15.75
C GLU A 23 13.15 0.19 14.41
N ILE A 24 14.25 0.59 13.76
CA ILE A 24 14.75 -0.10 12.58
C ILE A 24 15.92 -1.00 13.00
N PRO A 25 15.89 -2.32 12.74
CA PRO A 25 16.98 -3.22 13.07
C PRO A 25 18.24 -2.90 12.26
N LYS A 26 19.41 -3.28 12.77
CA LYS A 26 20.68 -3.11 12.04
C LYS A 26 20.81 -4.07 10.86
N ILE A 27 20.24 -5.26 10.97
CA ILE A 27 20.24 -6.32 9.95
C ILE A 27 18.80 -6.77 9.77
N SER A 28 18.39 -6.95 8.53
CA SER A 28 17.05 -7.45 8.20
C SER A 28 16.95 -8.97 8.27
N ASP A 29 15.92 -9.47 8.94
CA ASP A 29 15.51 -10.88 8.84
C ASP A 29 14.50 -11.10 7.70
N PHE A 30 13.87 -10.02 7.20
CA PHE A 30 13.03 -10.07 6.02
C PHE A 30 13.89 -10.19 4.76
N LYS A 31 13.48 -11.06 3.82
CA LYS A 31 14.21 -11.29 2.57
C LYS A 31 13.25 -11.56 1.43
N ILE A 32 13.53 -10.94 0.30
CA ILE A 32 12.95 -11.28 -1.02
C ILE A 32 14.11 -11.78 -1.89
N ASP A 33 13.94 -12.94 -2.49
CA ASP A 33 14.88 -13.42 -3.52
C ASP A 33 14.47 -12.83 -4.88
N LEU A 34 15.17 -11.78 -5.30
CA LEU A 34 14.90 -11.09 -6.57
C LEU A 34 15.21 -11.99 -7.78
N GLY A 35 16.17 -12.90 -7.65
CA GLY A 35 16.47 -13.89 -8.68
C GLY A 35 15.30 -14.83 -8.90
N GLU A 36 14.76 -15.41 -7.81
CA GLU A 36 13.58 -16.29 -7.85
C GLU A 36 12.36 -15.55 -8.42
N LEU A 37 12.11 -14.28 -8.03
CA LEU A 37 11.00 -13.50 -8.60
C LEU A 37 11.14 -13.37 -10.13
N ARG A 38 12.34 -13.07 -10.61
CA ARG A 38 12.62 -12.93 -12.04
C ARG A 38 12.46 -14.26 -12.77
N GLU A 39 12.89 -15.37 -12.19
CA GLU A 39 12.67 -16.71 -12.72
C GLU A 39 11.19 -17.05 -12.84
N LEU A 40 10.39 -16.76 -11.78
CA LEU A 40 8.95 -17.00 -11.77
C LEU A 40 8.23 -16.27 -12.91
N VAL A 41 8.59 -15.02 -13.20
CA VAL A 41 7.96 -14.26 -14.30
C VAL A 41 8.53 -14.62 -15.67
N ASP A 42 9.78 -15.05 -15.75
CA ASP A 42 10.45 -15.41 -17.00
C ASP A 42 9.85 -16.66 -17.67
N THR A 43 9.18 -17.53 -16.91
CA THR A 43 8.47 -18.69 -17.46
C THR A 43 7.36 -18.29 -18.44
N GLN A 44 6.96 -17.01 -18.48
CA GLN A 44 5.84 -16.51 -19.29
C GLN A 44 6.19 -15.25 -20.10
N LYS A 45 7.46 -15.08 -20.51
CA LYS A 45 8.00 -13.87 -21.19
C LYS A 45 7.13 -13.30 -22.32
N ASN A 46 6.50 -14.15 -23.12
CA ASN A 46 5.67 -13.72 -24.26
C ASN A 46 4.29 -13.19 -23.86
N ARG A 47 3.94 -13.21 -22.57
CA ARG A 47 2.65 -12.79 -22.05
C ARG A 47 2.76 -11.67 -21.02
N LEU A 48 3.93 -11.05 -20.89
CA LEU A 48 4.15 -9.99 -19.92
C LEU A 48 3.30 -8.77 -20.26
N PRO A 49 2.89 -7.98 -19.23
CA PRO A 49 2.15 -6.76 -19.45
C PRO A 49 2.99 -5.73 -20.20
N VAL A 50 2.32 -4.85 -20.92
CA VAL A 50 2.95 -3.83 -21.77
C VAL A 50 3.07 -2.48 -21.09
N ARG A 51 2.23 -2.22 -20.07
CA ARG A 51 2.20 -0.92 -19.40
C ARG A 51 1.64 -1.02 -17.99
N LEU A 52 2.08 -0.12 -17.13
CA LEU A 52 1.49 0.20 -15.84
C LEU A 52 0.93 1.62 -15.89
N ASN A 53 -0.35 1.79 -15.53
CA ASN A 53 -1.01 3.09 -15.41
C ASN A 53 -1.37 3.36 -13.96
N SER A 54 -1.48 4.64 -13.58
CA SER A 54 -1.94 5.08 -12.28
C SER A 54 -3.14 6.01 -12.37
N LEU A 55 -3.93 6.06 -11.30
CA LEU A 55 -5.10 6.92 -11.19
C LEU A 55 -5.27 7.37 -9.74
N ILE A 56 -4.90 8.62 -9.44
CA ILE A 56 -5.12 9.22 -8.12
C ILE A 56 -6.61 9.56 -8.00
N VAL A 57 -7.32 8.81 -7.16
CA VAL A 57 -8.77 8.96 -6.94
C VAL A 57 -9.07 10.03 -5.91
N ALA A 58 -8.23 10.11 -4.87
CA ALA A 58 -8.41 11.09 -3.80
C ALA A 58 -7.07 11.54 -3.23
N GLU A 59 -7.09 12.70 -2.59
CA GLU A 59 -5.93 13.31 -1.94
C GLU A 59 -6.30 13.87 -0.57
N GLY A 60 -5.30 13.93 0.29
CA GLY A 60 -5.44 14.47 1.63
C GLY A 60 -4.12 14.96 2.21
N GLU A 61 -4.17 15.34 3.46
CA GLU A 61 -3.02 15.65 4.30
C GLU A 61 -3.15 14.94 5.63
N ILE A 62 -2.04 14.46 6.14
CA ILE A 62 -1.95 13.90 7.50
C ILE A 62 -0.73 14.48 8.21
N PRO A 63 -0.72 14.52 9.55
CA PRO A 63 0.46 14.93 10.29
C PRO A 63 1.67 14.05 9.98
N ASP A 64 2.81 14.67 9.76
CA ASP A 64 4.08 14.00 9.44
C ASP A 64 4.44 12.91 10.49
N TRP A 65 4.18 13.18 11.77
CA TRP A 65 4.44 12.20 12.83
C TRP A 65 3.65 10.88 12.71
N ILE A 66 2.57 10.84 11.92
CA ILE A 66 1.85 9.59 11.62
C ILE A 66 2.64 8.77 10.59
N VAL A 67 3.24 9.44 9.61
CA VAL A 67 3.99 8.83 8.50
C VAL A 67 5.38 8.39 8.94
N VAL A 68 6.06 9.22 9.74
CA VAL A 68 7.48 9.08 10.05
C VAL A 68 7.70 9.25 11.55
N ALA A 69 8.36 8.29 12.20
CA ALA A 69 8.78 8.43 13.58
C ALA A 69 9.74 9.62 13.73
N GLY A 70 9.41 10.55 14.64
CA GLY A 70 10.17 11.78 14.81
C GLY A 70 9.90 12.86 13.76
N GLY A 71 8.86 12.68 12.96
CA GLY A 71 8.41 13.66 11.98
C GLY A 71 8.09 15.03 12.60
N ALA A 72 8.19 16.07 11.78
CA ALA A 72 7.91 17.45 12.19
C ALA A 72 6.40 17.67 12.42
N PRO A 73 5.99 18.69 13.17
CA PRO A 73 4.58 19.05 13.34
C PRO A 73 4.01 19.77 12.09
N CYS A 74 4.25 19.19 10.91
CA CYS A 74 3.75 19.67 9.62
C CYS A 74 2.79 18.62 9.01
N SER A 75 2.04 19.06 8.01
CA SER A 75 1.18 18.17 7.24
C SER A 75 1.96 17.52 6.10
N TYR A 76 1.71 16.24 5.88
CA TYR A 76 2.24 15.45 4.78
C TYR A 76 1.14 15.21 3.75
N PRO A 77 1.36 15.50 2.46
CA PRO A 77 0.40 15.19 1.41
C PRO A 77 0.32 13.66 1.23
N ILE A 78 -0.89 13.16 1.05
CA ILE A 78 -1.15 11.76 0.74
C ILE A 78 -2.09 11.64 -0.45
N SER A 79 -1.92 10.59 -1.24
CA SER A 79 -2.82 10.20 -2.31
C SER A 79 -3.40 8.81 -2.07
N PHE A 80 -4.57 8.58 -2.66
CA PHE A 80 -5.21 7.27 -2.71
C PHE A 80 -5.31 6.87 -4.18
N THR A 81 -4.44 5.96 -4.58
CA THR A 81 -4.13 5.67 -5.97
C THR A 81 -4.52 4.24 -6.32
N SER A 82 -5.16 4.07 -7.45
CA SER A 82 -5.38 2.76 -8.10
C SER A 82 -4.41 2.62 -9.26
N PHE A 83 -4.02 1.38 -9.56
CA PHE A 83 -3.11 1.08 -10.67
C PHE A 83 -3.72 0.03 -11.60
N GLN A 84 -3.43 0.18 -12.88
CA GLN A 84 -3.87 -0.74 -13.92
C GLN A 84 -2.64 -1.32 -14.63
N VAL A 85 -2.47 -2.64 -14.52
CA VAL A 85 -1.48 -3.39 -15.31
C VAL A 85 -2.15 -3.84 -16.60
N VAL A 86 -1.62 -3.38 -17.74
CA VAL A 86 -2.21 -3.57 -19.08
C VAL A 86 -1.46 -4.65 -19.84
N TYR A 87 -2.20 -5.61 -20.36
CA TYR A 87 -1.75 -6.63 -21.30
C TYR A 87 -2.32 -6.36 -22.70
N ASP A 88 -1.99 -7.14 -23.69
CA ASP A 88 -2.53 -7.01 -25.03
C ASP A 88 -4.05 -7.31 -25.09
N ASP A 89 -4.55 -8.15 -24.18
CA ASP A 89 -5.92 -8.71 -24.21
C ASP A 89 -6.69 -8.56 -22.88
N LYS A 90 -6.06 -8.04 -21.83
CA LYS A 90 -6.65 -7.97 -20.48
C LYS A 90 -6.00 -6.91 -19.62
N THR A 91 -6.60 -6.65 -18.47
CA THR A 91 -6.04 -5.78 -17.44
C THR A 91 -6.09 -6.44 -16.07
N VAL A 92 -5.23 -5.98 -15.17
CA VAL A 92 -5.27 -6.30 -13.74
C VAL A 92 -5.28 -4.99 -12.96
N ILE A 93 -6.15 -4.89 -11.96
CA ILE A 93 -6.21 -3.71 -11.08
C ILE A 93 -5.48 -4.02 -9.77
N ILE A 94 -4.61 -3.11 -9.38
CA ILE A 94 -3.92 -3.12 -8.08
C ILE A 94 -4.39 -1.90 -7.31
N GLU A 95 -4.83 -2.09 -6.07
CA GLU A 95 -5.41 -1.09 -5.18
C GLU A 95 -6.74 -0.49 -5.68
N CYS A 96 -7.73 -0.52 -4.82
CA CYS A 96 -9.06 0.01 -5.09
C CYS A 96 -9.49 0.94 -3.95
N PRO A 97 -9.01 2.19 -3.92
CA PRO A 97 -9.36 3.13 -2.89
C PRO A 97 -10.87 3.38 -2.82
N PHE A 98 -11.27 3.83 -1.69
CA PHE A 98 -12.64 4.02 -1.21
C PHE A 98 -13.51 4.93 -2.07
N ASP A 99 -14.82 4.85 -1.84
CA ASP A 99 -15.80 5.77 -2.38
C ASP A 99 -15.85 7.11 -1.61
N LYS A 100 -16.70 8.03 -2.08
CA LYS A 100 -16.91 9.35 -1.46
C LYS A 100 -17.37 9.26 0.00
N VAL A 101 -18.17 8.23 0.34
CA VAL A 101 -18.71 8.06 1.70
C VAL A 101 -17.59 7.72 2.70
N LEU A 102 -16.70 6.81 2.34
CA LEU A 102 -15.53 6.48 3.15
C LEU A 102 -14.52 7.63 3.18
N TYR A 103 -14.32 8.34 2.07
CA TYR A 103 -13.50 9.56 2.04
C TYR A 103 -14.01 10.62 3.02
N ASP A 104 -15.32 10.86 3.07
CA ASP A 104 -15.90 11.81 4.01
C ASP A 104 -15.76 11.36 5.47
N LYS A 105 -15.71 10.05 5.73
CA LYS A 105 -15.35 9.52 7.06
C LYS A 105 -13.89 9.81 7.41
N PHE A 106 -12.96 9.61 6.47
CA PHE A 106 -11.56 9.98 6.64
C PHE A 106 -11.42 11.47 6.99
N CYS A 107 -12.16 12.36 6.32
CA CYS A 107 -12.13 13.79 6.58
C CYS A 107 -12.66 14.18 7.99
N LYS A 108 -13.38 13.30 8.68
CA LYS A 108 -13.87 13.56 10.06
C LYS A 108 -12.76 13.53 11.12
N TYR A 109 -11.61 12.91 10.83
CA TYR A 109 -10.48 12.85 11.76
C TYR A 109 -9.64 14.14 11.82
N ARG A 110 -10.25 15.29 11.46
CA ARG A 110 -9.59 16.62 11.48
C ARG A 110 -9.00 16.99 12.84
N PHE A 111 -9.58 16.50 13.94
CA PHE A 111 -9.03 16.72 15.28
C PHE A 111 -7.66 16.05 15.50
N LEU A 112 -7.29 15.06 14.68
CA LEU A 112 -5.95 14.46 14.63
C LEU A 112 -5.02 15.15 13.62
N GLY A 113 -5.47 16.26 12.99
CA GLY A 113 -4.71 16.96 11.94
C GLY A 113 -4.90 16.38 10.53
N ILE A 114 -5.75 15.37 10.37
CA ILE A 114 -6.07 14.75 9.08
C ILE A 114 -7.02 15.68 8.29
N LYS A 115 -6.70 15.93 7.01
CA LYS A 115 -7.50 16.80 6.14
C LYS A 115 -7.70 16.14 4.79
N GLY A 116 -8.96 16.02 4.34
CA GLY A 116 -9.26 15.76 2.93
C GLY A 116 -8.97 17.01 2.10
N LYS A 117 -8.35 16.82 0.93
CA LYS A 117 -8.13 17.88 -0.05
C LYS A 117 -9.08 17.77 -1.22
N HIS A 118 -9.10 16.63 -1.87
CA HIS A 118 -9.86 16.40 -3.07
C HIS A 118 -10.30 14.95 -3.18
N PHE A 119 -11.51 14.74 -3.68
CA PHE A 119 -12.02 13.45 -4.15
C PHE A 119 -12.52 13.63 -5.58
N ASP A 120 -11.96 12.89 -6.53
CA ASP A 120 -12.30 12.99 -7.93
C ASP A 120 -13.35 11.91 -8.29
N GLU A 121 -14.62 12.31 -8.31
CA GLU A 121 -15.73 11.41 -8.64
C GLU A 121 -15.62 10.81 -10.05
N LYS A 122 -15.04 11.55 -11.01
CA LYS A 122 -14.87 11.06 -12.38
C LYS A 122 -13.79 9.97 -12.43
N LYS A 123 -12.68 10.17 -11.75
CA LYS A 123 -11.62 9.17 -11.65
C LYS A 123 -12.08 7.95 -10.86
N TYR A 124 -12.84 8.13 -9.78
CA TYR A 124 -13.45 7.03 -9.06
C TYR A 124 -14.37 6.19 -9.99
N GLU A 125 -15.18 6.82 -10.82
CA GLU A 125 -16.04 6.13 -11.78
C GLU A 125 -15.23 5.40 -12.87
N VAL A 126 -14.09 5.97 -13.32
CA VAL A 126 -13.17 5.29 -14.25
C VAL A 126 -12.59 4.04 -13.58
N MET A 127 -12.11 4.13 -12.34
CA MET A 127 -11.62 2.98 -11.58
C MET A 127 -12.71 1.91 -11.44
N ARG A 128 -13.94 2.32 -11.10
CA ARG A 128 -15.07 1.39 -10.93
C ARG A 128 -15.38 0.60 -12.20
N ARG A 129 -15.33 1.23 -13.38
CA ARG A 129 -15.47 0.56 -14.68
C ARG A 129 -14.31 -0.38 -14.95
N ALA A 130 -13.08 0.07 -14.73
CA ALA A 130 -11.89 -0.75 -14.92
C ALA A 130 -11.92 -2.01 -14.04
N MET A 131 -12.43 -1.93 -12.79
CA MET A 131 -12.65 -3.12 -11.96
C MET A 131 -13.63 -4.12 -12.57
N LEU A 132 -14.69 -3.66 -13.27
CA LEU A 132 -15.66 -4.55 -13.92
C LEU A 132 -15.05 -5.25 -15.15
N GLU A 133 -14.10 -4.64 -15.83
CA GLU A 133 -13.46 -5.15 -17.04
C GLU A 133 -12.21 -5.98 -16.76
N ALA A 134 -11.57 -5.77 -15.61
CA ALA A 134 -10.35 -6.46 -15.22
C ALA A 134 -10.51 -7.98 -15.14
N GLU A 135 -9.43 -8.72 -15.42
CA GLU A 135 -9.33 -10.17 -15.18
C GLU A 135 -9.12 -10.46 -13.69
N TYR A 136 -8.25 -9.70 -13.04
CA TYR A 136 -7.99 -9.80 -11.60
C TYR A 136 -8.01 -8.42 -10.96
N ILE A 137 -8.39 -8.41 -9.68
CA ILE A 137 -8.29 -7.27 -8.78
C ILE A 137 -7.55 -7.75 -7.54
N VAL A 138 -6.52 -7.03 -7.14
CA VAL A 138 -5.68 -7.39 -6.00
C VAL A 138 -5.30 -6.14 -5.20
N ALA A 139 -5.14 -6.27 -3.89
CA ALA A 139 -4.67 -5.20 -3.02
C ALA A 139 -3.45 -5.65 -2.22
N THR A 140 -2.58 -4.70 -1.88
CA THR A 140 -1.44 -4.98 -1.00
C THR A 140 -1.90 -5.40 0.38
N HIS A 141 -3.03 -4.88 0.86
CA HIS A 141 -3.61 -5.27 2.14
C HIS A 141 -5.09 -4.90 2.24
N GLU A 142 -5.72 -5.31 3.33
CA GLU A 142 -7.17 -5.30 3.51
C GLU A 142 -7.74 -4.01 4.13
N HIS A 143 -6.98 -2.94 4.28
CA HIS A 143 -7.51 -1.70 4.83
C HIS A 143 -8.50 -1.04 3.86
N TRP A 144 -9.40 -0.27 4.45
CA TRP A 144 -10.53 0.35 3.74
C TRP A 144 -10.12 1.30 2.60
N ASP A 145 -8.94 1.88 2.67
CA ASP A 145 -8.35 2.74 1.65
C ASP A 145 -7.64 1.99 0.52
N HIS A 146 -7.57 0.65 0.61
CA HIS A 146 -7.03 -0.24 -0.43
C HIS A 146 -8.09 -1.17 -1.05
N VAL A 147 -9.13 -1.53 -0.28
CA VAL A 147 -10.20 -2.42 -0.76
C VAL A 147 -11.58 -1.80 -0.69
N GLY A 148 -11.69 -0.54 -0.24
CA GLY A 148 -12.98 0.13 -0.06
C GLY A 148 -13.77 0.31 -1.35
N GLY A 149 -13.10 0.57 -2.47
CA GLY A 149 -13.73 0.65 -3.79
C GLY A 149 -14.37 -0.67 -4.23
N ILE A 150 -13.81 -1.81 -3.82
CA ILE A 150 -14.42 -3.13 -4.02
C ILE A 150 -15.66 -3.26 -3.14
N ALA A 151 -15.49 -2.99 -1.84
CA ALA A 151 -16.51 -3.18 -0.82
C ALA A 151 -17.75 -2.30 -1.05
N GLN A 152 -17.56 -1.06 -1.50
CA GLN A 152 -18.62 -0.08 -1.72
C GLN A 152 -19.19 -0.10 -3.15
N SER A 153 -18.71 -0.99 -4.01
CA SER A 153 -19.23 -1.10 -5.38
C SER A 153 -20.67 -1.63 -5.41
N LEU A 154 -21.51 -1.00 -6.22
CA LEU A 154 -22.85 -1.53 -6.52
C LEU A 154 -22.81 -2.92 -7.18
N ASN A 155 -21.68 -3.27 -7.79
CA ASN A 155 -21.45 -4.54 -8.47
C ASN A 155 -20.52 -5.47 -7.65
N VAL A 156 -20.49 -5.34 -6.32
CA VAL A 156 -19.57 -6.08 -5.45
C VAL A 156 -19.58 -7.59 -5.70
N SER A 157 -20.75 -8.21 -5.92
CA SER A 157 -20.87 -9.64 -6.19
C SER A 157 -20.18 -10.08 -7.49
N GLU A 158 -20.14 -9.22 -8.50
CA GLU A 158 -19.45 -9.48 -9.76
C GLU A 158 -17.94 -9.23 -9.61
N ILE A 159 -17.57 -8.14 -9.00
CA ILE A 159 -16.17 -7.74 -8.75
C ILE A 159 -15.49 -8.77 -7.87
N MET A 160 -16.14 -9.29 -6.83
CA MET A 160 -15.58 -10.32 -5.95
C MET A 160 -15.21 -11.61 -6.66
N LYS A 161 -15.82 -11.94 -7.80
CA LYS A 161 -15.42 -13.11 -8.62
C LYS A 161 -14.01 -12.98 -9.22
N LYS A 162 -13.52 -11.75 -9.36
CA LYS A 162 -12.22 -11.39 -9.92
C LYS A 162 -11.24 -10.91 -8.86
N THR A 163 -11.74 -10.62 -7.67
CA THR A 163 -10.92 -10.11 -6.57
C THR A 163 -10.14 -11.24 -5.92
N VAL A 164 -8.86 -11.03 -5.73
CA VAL A 164 -7.96 -11.99 -5.08
C VAL A 164 -7.53 -11.44 -3.72
N LEU A 165 -8.20 -11.92 -2.67
CA LEU A 165 -7.84 -11.66 -1.28
C LEU A 165 -7.26 -12.90 -0.64
N THR A 166 -6.27 -12.73 0.22
CA THR A 166 -5.66 -13.83 0.97
C THR A 166 -6.52 -14.25 2.16
N THR A 167 -6.24 -15.42 2.70
CA THR A 167 -6.91 -15.90 3.93
C THR A 167 -6.72 -14.92 5.08
N GLU A 168 -5.52 -14.36 5.20
CA GLU A 168 -5.18 -13.42 6.24
C GLU A 168 -5.94 -12.10 6.08
N GLN A 169 -6.11 -11.60 4.85
CA GLN A 169 -6.90 -10.41 4.54
C GLN A 169 -8.37 -10.60 4.91
N VAL A 170 -8.98 -11.70 4.44
CA VAL A 170 -10.42 -11.98 4.69
C VAL A 170 -10.73 -12.14 6.18
N HIS A 171 -9.82 -12.74 6.96
CA HIS A 171 -10.03 -12.99 8.39
C HIS A 171 -9.47 -11.88 9.29
N SER A 172 -8.88 -10.83 8.72
CA SER A 172 -8.41 -9.70 9.48
C SER A 172 -9.56 -8.93 10.15
N ARG A 173 -9.27 -8.39 11.33
CA ARG A 173 -10.23 -7.49 12.00
C ARG A 173 -10.40 -6.16 11.25
N THR A 174 -9.41 -5.74 10.51
CA THR A 174 -9.36 -4.44 9.84
C THR A 174 -10.20 -4.39 8.56
N ILE A 175 -10.43 -5.53 7.88
CA ILE A 175 -11.27 -5.59 6.68
C ILE A 175 -12.71 -5.10 6.92
N LYS A 176 -13.19 -5.21 8.17
CA LYS A 176 -14.54 -4.75 8.54
C LYS A 176 -14.74 -3.26 8.29
N ALA A 177 -13.67 -2.47 8.39
CA ALA A 177 -13.72 -1.03 8.16
C ALA A 177 -14.00 -0.65 6.70
N ALA A 178 -13.71 -1.53 5.74
CA ALA A 178 -14.03 -1.36 4.33
C ALA A 178 -15.53 -1.45 4.04
N GLY A 179 -16.29 -2.09 4.94
CA GLY A 179 -17.74 -2.14 4.86
C GLY A 179 -18.29 -3.08 3.78
N PHE A 180 -17.65 -4.22 3.57
CA PHE A 180 -18.19 -5.27 2.69
C PHE A 180 -19.60 -5.64 3.13
N PRO A 181 -20.54 -5.85 2.19
CA PRO A 181 -21.88 -6.34 2.51
C PRO A 181 -21.85 -7.66 3.27
N GLN A 182 -22.86 -7.86 4.12
CA GLN A 182 -22.99 -9.13 4.84
C GLN A 182 -23.09 -10.30 3.85
N GLY A 183 -22.39 -11.40 4.14
CA GLY A 183 -22.37 -12.60 3.29
C GLY A 183 -21.38 -12.54 2.13
N THR A 184 -20.66 -11.43 1.91
CA THR A 184 -19.69 -11.33 0.80
C THR A 184 -18.64 -12.44 0.81
N PHE A 185 -18.28 -12.93 2.00
CA PHE A 185 -17.23 -13.93 2.15
C PHE A 185 -17.74 -15.37 2.42
N ASP A 186 -19.07 -15.60 2.44
CA ASP A 186 -19.62 -16.90 2.81
C ASP A 186 -19.17 -18.04 1.85
N ASP A 187 -19.20 -17.77 0.54
CA ASP A 187 -18.73 -18.70 -0.51
C ASP A 187 -17.37 -18.30 -1.12
N TYR A 188 -16.75 -17.25 -0.61
CA TYR A 188 -15.49 -16.75 -1.15
C TYR A 188 -14.34 -17.70 -0.80
N LYS A 189 -13.51 -18.00 -1.80
CA LYS A 189 -12.34 -18.87 -1.64
C LYS A 189 -11.06 -18.03 -1.59
N PRO A 190 -10.60 -17.68 -0.38
CA PRO A 190 -9.42 -16.84 -0.27
C PRO A 190 -8.15 -17.57 -0.73
N LEU A 191 -7.24 -16.82 -1.32
CA LEU A 191 -5.94 -17.33 -1.75
C LEU A 191 -5.10 -17.73 -0.53
N LYS A 192 -4.44 -18.89 -0.64
CA LYS A 192 -3.41 -19.36 0.31
C LYS A 192 -2.10 -19.56 -0.43
N TYR A 193 -1.04 -18.98 0.06
CA TYR A 193 0.31 -19.23 -0.44
C TYR A 193 1.34 -19.00 0.67
N ASN A 194 2.56 -19.50 0.49
CA ASN A 194 3.61 -19.37 1.50
C ASN A 194 4.36 -18.05 1.35
N GLN A 195 5.36 -17.97 0.49
CA GLN A 195 6.20 -16.79 0.28
C GLN A 195 5.84 -16.04 -0.99
N TYR A 196 5.71 -16.75 -2.11
CA TYR A 196 5.40 -16.20 -3.44
C TYR A 196 4.19 -16.87 -4.07
N HIS A 197 3.45 -16.09 -4.88
CA HIS A 197 2.37 -16.59 -5.71
C HIS A 197 2.34 -15.84 -7.04
N VAL A 198 2.45 -16.55 -8.16
CA VAL A 198 2.29 -15.97 -9.49
C VAL A 198 0.80 -15.76 -9.75
N LEU A 199 0.35 -14.50 -9.72
CA LEU A 199 -1.04 -14.11 -9.96
C LEU A 199 -1.38 -14.14 -11.45
N ALA A 200 -0.50 -13.57 -12.25
CA ALA A 200 -0.63 -13.47 -13.71
C ALA A 200 0.79 -13.38 -14.31
N PRO A 201 0.95 -13.55 -15.63
CA PRO A 201 2.25 -13.33 -16.28
C PRO A 201 2.84 -11.97 -15.90
N GLY A 202 4.02 -11.95 -15.29
CA GLY A 202 4.67 -10.72 -14.86
C GLY A 202 4.21 -10.18 -13.51
N ILE A 203 3.24 -10.79 -12.82
CA ILE A 203 2.77 -10.34 -11.49
C ILE A 203 2.98 -11.44 -10.45
N VAL A 204 3.77 -11.12 -9.42
CA VAL A 204 4.03 -12.02 -8.28
C VAL A 204 3.63 -11.34 -6.97
N LEU A 205 2.81 -12.02 -6.18
CA LEU A 205 2.47 -11.63 -4.82
C LEU A 205 3.52 -12.17 -3.85
N ILE A 206 3.93 -11.35 -2.90
CA ILE A 206 5.00 -11.64 -1.93
C ILE A 206 4.44 -11.43 -0.53
N LYS A 207 4.45 -12.45 0.33
CA LYS A 207 4.02 -12.28 1.72
C LYS A 207 4.90 -11.32 2.47
N ALA A 208 4.28 -10.29 3.06
CA ALA A 208 4.96 -9.24 3.80
C ALA A 208 4.10 -8.73 4.97
N PRO A 209 3.70 -9.60 5.93
CA PRO A 209 2.92 -9.15 7.08
C PRO A 209 3.72 -8.16 7.91
N GLY A 210 3.04 -7.21 8.54
CA GLY A 210 3.68 -6.17 9.36
C GLY A 210 2.74 -4.98 9.56
N HIS A 211 2.40 -4.26 8.49
CA HIS A 211 1.39 -3.21 8.53
C HIS A 211 -0.01 -3.78 8.86
N SER A 212 -0.34 -4.89 8.24
CA SER A 212 -1.48 -5.74 8.63
C SER A 212 -1.08 -7.21 8.59
N VAL A 213 -1.94 -8.09 9.11
CA VAL A 213 -1.73 -9.54 9.02
C VAL A 213 -1.82 -10.04 7.58
N GLY A 214 -2.57 -9.35 6.73
CA GLY A 214 -2.79 -9.69 5.32
C GLY A 214 -1.89 -8.93 4.36
N SER A 215 -0.94 -8.15 4.85
CA SER A 215 -0.03 -7.38 3.98
C SER A 215 0.82 -8.27 3.09
N GLN A 216 0.92 -7.87 1.84
CA GLN A 216 1.74 -8.45 0.80
C GLN A 216 2.36 -7.34 -0.06
N MET A 217 3.54 -7.58 -0.61
CA MET A 217 4.10 -6.76 -1.68
C MET A 217 3.70 -7.36 -3.03
N ILE A 218 3.68 -6.55 -4.08
CA ILE A 218 3.32 -7.00 -5.42
C ILE A 218 4.44 -6.62 -6.38
N PHE A 219 5.11 -7.62 -6.93
CA PHE A 219 6.12 -7.42 -7.96
C PHE A 219 5.46 -7.44 -9.33
N VAL A 220 5.76 -6.46 -10.18
CA VAL A 220 5.28 -6.36 -11.57
C VAL A 220 6.46 -6.15 -12.49
N ARG A 221 6.57 -7.00 -13.52
CA ARG A 221 7.56 -6.85 -14.59
C ARG A 221 6.88 -6.66 -15.92
N LEU A 222 7.23 -5.58 -16.62
CA LEU A 222 6.73 -5.28 -17.95
C LEU A 222 7.55 -5.98 -19.05
N ARG A 223 6.96 -6.10 -20.22
CA ARG A 223 7.58 -6.73 -21.42
C ARG A 223 8.89 -6.04 -21.83
N HIS A 224 9.01 -4.74 -21.59
CA HIS A 224 10.19 -3.95 -21.93
C HIS A 224 11.30 -4.01 -20.89
N GLY A 225 11.06 -4.72 -19.77
CA GLY A 225 12.05 -4.99 -18.74
C GLY A 225 11.93 -4.13 -17.49
N GLU A 226 11.05 -3.12 -17.47
CA GLU A 226 10.78 -2.33 -16.27
C GLU A 226 10.17 -3.21 -15.16
N GLU A 227 10.69 -3.03 -13.95
CA GLU A 227 10.28 -3.78 -12.77
C GLU A 227 9.76 -2.81 -11.71
N PHE A 228 8.62 -3.15 -11.13
CA PHE A 228 7.96 -2.39 -10.06
C PHE A 228 7.75 -3.28 -8.85
N LEU A 229 7.93 -2.71 -7.66
CA LEU A 229 7.59 -3.36 -6.40
C LEU A 229 6.66 -2.45 -5.60
N PHE A 230 5.38 -2.82 -5.56
CA PHE A 230 4.39 -2.20 -4.70
C PHE A 230 4.64 -2.67 -3.27
N ILE A 231 5.03 -1.77 -2.41
CA ILE A 231 5.41 -2.12 -1.03
C ILE A 231 4.25 -1.96 -0.03
N GLY A 232 3.08 -1.50 -0.52
CA GLY A 232 1.95 -1.22 0.36
C GLY A 232 2.33 -0.21 1.45
N ASP A 233 1.68 -0.33 2.59
CA ASP A 233 1.89 0.54 3.73
C ASP A 233 3.11 0.18 4.60
N VAL A 234 4.06 -0.57 4.06
CA VAL A 234 5.41 -0.67 4.64
C VAL A 234 6.08 0.70 4.66
N GLY A 235 5.83 1.50 3.63
CA GLY A 235 6.18 2.90 3.56
C GLY A 235 5.05 3.68 2.89
N TRP A 236 4.41 4.59 3.63
CA TRP A 236 3.38 5.46 3.06
C TRP A 236 3.97 6.44 2.05
N ASN A 237 5.23 6.78 2.27
CA ASN A 237 6.00 7.68 1.45
C ASN A 237 7.43 7.19 1.31
N MET A 238 8.12 7.57 0.24
CA MET A 238 9.51 7.20 0.02
C MET A 238 10.43 7.59 1.17
N VAL A 239 10.11 8.63 1.91
CA VAL A 239 10.89 9.06 3.08
C VAL A 239 11.04 7.97 4.15
N ASN A 240 10.09 7.04 4.26
CA ASN A 240 10.20 5.91 5.17
C ASN A 240 11.39 5.01 4.79
N ILE A 241 11.56 4.78 3.49
CA ILE A 241 12.64 3.94 2.97
C ILE A 241 13.95 4.72 2.96
N GLU A 242 13.96 5.95 2.45
CA GLU A 242 15.16 6.80 2.33
C GLU A 242 15.85 7.05 3.66
N ARG A 243 15.06 7.39 4.70
CA ARG A 243 15.57 7.74 6.03
C ARG A 243 15.61 6.57 7.00
N LEU A 244 15.27 5.35 6.54
CA LEU A 244 15.13 4.20 7.44
C LEU A 244 14.24 4.56 8.64
N SER A 245 13.04 5.04 8.38
CA SER A 245 12.13 5.48 9.43
C SER A 245 10.81 4.73 9.37
N ASN A 246 10.49 4.09 10.49
CA ASN A 246 9.19 3.47 10.71
C ASN A 246 8.10 4.52 10.94
N HIS A 247 6.85 4.11 10.96
CA HIS A 247 5.74 4.93 11.45
C HIS A 247 5.93 5.25 12.95
N SER A 248 5.28 6.29 13.44
CA SER A 248 5.33 6.56 14.88
C SER A 248 4.67 5.43 15.67
N ARG A 249 5.18 5.15 16.86
CA ARG A 249 4.67 4.06 17.69
C ARG A 249 3.19 4.23 18.05
N ILE A 250 2.73 5.46 18.28
CA ILE A 250 1.30 5.73 18.51
C ILE A 250 0.47 5.40 17.27
N GLY A 251 0.97 5.74 16.08
CA GLY A 251 0.35 5.41 14.81
C GLY A 251 0.25 3.89 14.62
N MET A 252 1.34 3.16 14.86
CA MET A 252 1.37 1.70 14.78
C MET A 252 0.39 1.05 15.75
N LEU A 253 0.34 1.52 17.01
CA LEU A 253 -0.60 1.00 18.02
C LEU A 253 -2.07 1.20 17.60
N LEU A 254 -2.42 2.36 17.04
CA LEU A 254 -3.79 2.65 16.59
C LEU A 254 -4.22 1.80 15.39
N ARG A 255 -3.28 1.36 14.56
CA ARG A 255 -3.53 0.54 13.37
C ARG A 255 -3.23 -0.94 13.56
N TYR A 256 -2.75 -1.35 14.74
CA TYR A 256 -2.35 -2.72 15.06
C TYR A 256 -1.17 -3.24 14.23
N GLU A 257 -0.24 -2.35 13.88
CA GLU A 257 0.94 -2.68 13.10
C GLU A 257 2.00 -3.40 13.95
N ASP A 258 2.72 -4.33 13.33
CA ASP A 258 3.93 -4.92 13.90
C ASP A 258 5.16 -4.10 13.46
N GLY A 259 5.57 -3.16 14.31
CA GLY A 259 6.71 -2.29 14.03
C GLY A 259 8.04 -3.02 13.88
N GLY A 260 8.17 -4.21 14.46
CA GLY A 260 9.35 -5.06 14.28
C GLY A 260 9.44 -5.59 12.85
N GLN A 261 8.37 -6.22 12.36
CA GLN A 261 8.31 -6.70 10.99
C GLN A 261 8.46 -5.57 9.97
N LEU A 262 7.76 -4.44 10.18
CA LEU A 262 7.92 -3.25 9.33
C LEU A 262 9.37 -2.76 9.29
N GLY A 263 10.02 -2.69 10.45
CA GLY A 263 11.42 -2.28 10.54
C GLY A 263 12.36 -3.16 9.72
N HIS A 264 12.16 -4.48 9.74
CA HIS A 264 12.92 -5.43 8.91
C HIS A 264 12.65 -5.23 7.42
N GLN A 265 11.39 -4.99 7.02
CA GLN A 265 11.01 -4.73 5.63
C GLN A 265 11.60 -3.42 5.11
N ILE A 266 11.50 -2.33 5.88
CA ILE A 266 12.10 -1.02 5.54
C ILE A 266 13.62 -1.15 5.38
N ARG A 267 14.30 -1.86 6.30
CA ARG A 267 15.74 -2.10 6.22
C ARG A 267 16.11 -2.84 4.94
N TRP A 268 15.41 -3.92 4.63
CA TRP A 268 15.66 -4.71 3.43
C TRP A 268 15.46 -3.89 2.15
N LEU A 269 14.35 -3.15 2.04
CA LEU A 269 14.05 -2.29 0.89
C LEU A 269 15.10 -1.21 0.69
N HIS A 270 15.55 -0.57 1.79
CA HIS A 270 16.61 0.43 1.74
C HIS A 270 17.92 -0.14 1.22
N GLU A 271 18.38 -1.27 1.76
CA GLU A 271 19.70 -1.83 1.43
C GLU A 271 19.73 -2.52 0.08
N ASN A 272 18.66 -3.21 -0.31
CA ASN A 272 18.69 -4.07 -1.50
C ASN A 272 18.05 -3.42 -2.74
N ILE A 273 17.23 -2.38 -2.59
CA ILE A 273 16.60 -1.70 -3.71
C ILE A 273 17.03 -0.22 -3.75
N TYR A 274 16.66 0.57 -2.73
CA TYR A 274 16.85 2.02 -2.78
C TYR A 274 18.33 2.43 -2.85
N ASN A 275 19.18 1.84 -2.03
CA ASN A 275 20.61 2.16 -1.95
C ASN A 275 21.51 1.21 -2.75
N ASN A 276 20.90 0.39 -3.63
CA ASN A 276 21.62 -0.54 -4.49
C ASN A 276 21.60 -0.03 -5.95
N PRO A 277 22.73 0.52 -6.46
CA PRO A 277 22.78 1.10 -7.80
C PRO A 277 22.63 0.07 -8.93
N ASP A 278 22.83 -1.22 -8.63
CA ASP A 278 22.71 -2.31 -9.60
C ASP A 278 21.26 -2.76 -9.78
N GLU A 279 20.37 -2.42 -8.83
CA GLU A 279 18.94 -2.73 -8.90
C GLU A 279 18.14 -1.56 -9.48
N LYS A 280 17.32 -1.87 -10.50
CA LYS A 280 16.50 -0.87 -11.23
C LYS A 280 15.00 -1.06 -10.97
N ILE A 281 14.65 -1.62 -9.81
CA ILE A 281 13.27 -1.81 -9.43
C ILE A 281 12.67 -0.47 -8.97
N HIS A 282 11.58 -0.05 -9.58
CA HIS A 282 10.81 1.10 -9.16
C HIS A 282 9.96 0.71 -7.94
N LEU A 283 10.28 1.26 -6.77
CA LEU A 283 9.43 1.12 -5.59
C LEU A 283 8.15 1.94 -5.79
N ILE A 284 7.00 1.39 -5.44
CA ILE A 284 5.71 2.10 -5.40
C ILE A 284 5.22 2.08 -3.96
N THR A 285 5.20 3.25 -3.34
CA THR A 285 4.60 3.48 -2.02
C THR A 285 3.10 3.73 -2.15
N SER A 286 2.35 3.53 -1.07
CA SER A 286 0.88 3.61 -1.17
C SER A 286 0.35 5.04 -1.29
N HIS A 287 1.01 6.01 -0.64
CA HIS A 287 0.39 7.31 -0.39
C HIS A 287 1.28 8.51 -0.76
N ASP A 288 2.28 8.34 -1.62
CA ASP A 288 3.17 9.42 -2.05
C ASP A 288 2.73 10.04 -3.39
N PRO A 289 1.97 11.16 -3.38
CA PRO A 289 1.55 11.79 -4.62
C PRO A 289 2.73 12.30 -5.45
N SER A 290 3.80 12.76 -4.80
CA SER A 290 4.98 13.29 -5.50
C SER A 290 5.69 12.22 -6.29
N GLN A 291 5.77 10.99 -5.76
CA GLN A 291 6.32 9.83 -6.46
C GLN A 291 5.50 9.49 -7.70
N ILE A 292 4.17 9.44 -7.57
CA ILE A 292 3.27 9.13 -8.69
C ILE A 292 3.37 10.21 -9.78
N GLU A 293 3.36 11.49 -9.39
CA GLU A 293 3.53 12.61 -10.32
C GLU A 293 4.88 12.56 -11.05
N ASP A 294 5.97 12.21 -10.37
CA ASP A 294 7.29 12.10 -10.98
C ASP A 294 7.36 10.92 -11.97
N TYR A 295 6.82 9.76 -11.61
CA TYR A 295 6.78 8.60 -12.49
C TYR A 295 5.89 8.82 -13.73
N THR A 296 4.76 9.52 -13.60
CA THR A 296 3.92 9.88 -14.75
C THR A 296 4.59 10.94 -15.63
N ARG A 297 5.18 11.97 -15.03
CA ARG A 297 5.91 13.02 -15.77
C ARG A 297 7.12 12.48 -16.55
N THR A 298 7.82 11.48 -16.01
CA THR A 298 8.97 10.84 -16.65
C THR A 298 8.58 9.72 -17.61
N GLY A 299 7.30 9.36 -17.68
CA GLY A 299 6.78 8.31 -18.55
C GLY A 299 7.07 6.89 -18.07
N VAL A 300 7.53 6.71 -16.82
CA VAL A 300 7.73 5.39 -16.18
C VAL A 300 6.40 4.68 -15.99
N ILE A 301 5.34 5.42 -15.62
CA ILE A 301 3.96 4.94 -15.57
C ILE A 301 3.03 5.86 -16.38
N GLY A 302 1.91 5.32 -16.87
CA GLY A 302 0.89 6.09 -17.58
C GLY A 302 -0.10 6.77 -16.64
N GLU A 303 -0.77 7.82 -17.14
CA GLU A 303 -1.70 8.66 -16.36
C GLU A 303 -3.16 8.24 -16.48
N LYS A 304 -3.50 7.34 -17.39
CA LYS A 304 -4.91 7.04 -17.71
C LYS A 304 -5.16 5.55 -17.77
N PHE A 305 -6.23 5.13 -17.14
CA PHE A 305 -6.79 3.79 -17.34
C PHE A 305 -7.39 3.66 -18.73
N GLU A 306 -7.26 2.48 -19.29
CA GLU A 306 -7.77 2.07 -20.62
C GLU A 306 -9.03 1.23 -20.48
#